data_29d61f103d0ecf59f7b8f6e8f5ac4a52
#
_entry.id   29d61f103d0ecf59f7b8f6e8f5ac4a52
#
_cell.length_a   1.000
_cell.length_b   1.000
_cell.length_c   1.000
_cell.angle_alpha   90.00
_cell.angle_beta   90.00
_cell.angle_gamma   90.00
#
_symmetry.space_group_name_H-M   'P 1'
#
loop_
_entity.id
_entity.type
_entity.pdbx_description
1 polymer ?
#
loop_
_entity_poly.entity_id
_entity_poly.type
_entity_poly.pdbx_seq_one_letter_code
_entity_poly.pdbx_strand_id
1 'polypeptide(L)'
;MRKIWLATGGLAAIVVIVVVVLLVTRTSPPLDTSAPASIADRSASPALIAAAQAVGFHPTYETGVGIIENEPASDAVPPANPDLLPVGSTAPNFTLKTPEGQSYSLSEYRGKAVLVEFFATWCPHCNAEAPHLRKIYASLSKATYAFLSVNADGETAPSIYAFHDYYGLQYPALVDPSSQPGSFSSQGAAGKVSTEYKVDSYPTLYIINPKGVITWRSDGEQPDALLVEELHKAATVA
;
A
#
# COMPACT_ATOMS: atom_id res chain seq x y z
N MET A 1 50.86 -75.67 -37.46
CA MET A 1 51.11 -74.27 -37.14
C MET A 1 49.78 -73.64 -36.71
N ARG A 2 49.55 -73.55 -35.39
CA ARG A 2 48.33 -72.98 -34.81
C ARG A 2 48.63 -71.58 -34.36
N LYS A 3 47.96 -70.60 -34.97
CA LYS A 3 48.03 -69.23 -34.54
C LYS A 3 47.01 -69.00 -33.40
N ILE A 4 47.51 -68.66 -32.23
CA ILE A 4 46.75 -68.29 -31.09
C ILE A 4 46.39 -66.78 -31.23
N TRP A 5 45.13 -66.49 -31.27
CA TRP A 5 44.65 -65.14 -31.19
C TRP A 5 44.40 -64.82 -29.73
N LEU A 6 45.11 -63.84 -29.20
CA LEU A 6 44.87 -63.23 -27.94
C LEU A 6 43.76 -62.20 -28.09
N ALA A 7 42.62 -62.47 -27.46
CA ALA A 7 41.55 -61.53 -27.39
C ALA A 7 41.82 -60.54 -26.24
N THR A 8 42.13 -59.31 -26.58
CA THR A 8 42.21 -58.22 -25.63
C THR A 8 40.82 -57.76 -25.33
N GLY A 9 40.34 -58.09 -24.11
CA GLY A 9 39.07 -57.58 -23.60
C GLY A 9 39.17 -56.10 -23.25
N GLY A 10 38.54 -55.29 -24.04
CA GLY A 10 38.34 -53.89 -23.69
C GLY A 10 37.22 -53.75 -22.67
N LEU A 11 37.57 -53.33 -21.46
CA LEU A 11 36.59 -52.88 -20.49
C LEU A 11 36.01 -51.55 -20.99
N ALA A 12 34.80 -51.61 -21.49
CA ALA A 12 34.02 -50.41 -21.73
C ALA A 12 33.52 -49.90 -20.36
N ALA A 13 34.18 -48.87 -19.87
CA ALA A 13 33.68 -48.13 -18.73
C ALA A 13 32.41 -47.38 -19.15
N ILE A 14 31.27 -47.88 -18.73
CA ILE A 14 30.01 -47.17 -18.86
C ILE A 14 30.03 -46.05 -17.79
N VAL A 15 30.39 -44.84 -18.23
CA VAL A 15 30.20 -43.62 -17.43
C VAL A 15 28.72 -43.35 -17.43
N VAL A 16 28.03 -43.79 -16.36
CA VAL A 16 26.68 -43.38 -16.06
C VAL A 16 26.75 -41.93 -15.58
N ILE A 17 26.56 -40.99 -16.48
CA ILE A 17 26.33 -39.59 -16.14
C ILE A 17 24.94 -39.53 -15.51
N VAL A 18 24.89 -39.59 -14.17
CA VAL A 18 23.69 -39.23 -13.42
C VAL A 18 23.56 -37.74 -13.54
N VAL A 19 22.84 -37.30 -14.56
CA VAL A 19 22.34 -35.92 -14.63
C VAL A 19 21.31 -35.78 -13.50
N VAL A 20 21.76 -35.40 -12.34
CA VAL A 20 20.87 -34.90 -11.28
C VAL A 20 20.31 -33.58 -11.81
N VAL A 21 19.21 -33.68 -12.50
CA VAL A 21 18.35 -32.51 -12.74
C VAL A 21 17.81 -32.10 -11.38
N LEU A 22 18.54 -31.22 -10.69
CA LEU A 22 18.02 -30.43 -9.61
C LEU A 22 16.92 -29.56 -10.21
N LEU A 23 15.73 -30.12 -10.29
CA LEU A 23 14.50 -29.32 -10.31
C LEU A 23 14.50 -28.53 -9.02
N VAL A 24 15.15 -27.37 -9.04
CA VAL A 24 14.88 -26.32 -8.10
C VAL A 24 13.44 -25.90 -8.39
N THR A 25 12.51 -26.65 -7.82
CA THR A 25 11.17 -26.14 -7.60
C THR A 25 11.39 -24.94 -6.70
N ARG A 26 11.45 -23.76 -7.31
CA ARG A 26 11.23 -22.51 -6.58
C ARG A 26 9.81 -22.60 -6.07
N THR A 27 9.65 -23.27 -4.94
CA THR A 27 8.49 -23.04 -4.11
C THR A 27 8.63 -21.58 -3.70
N SER A 28 7.89 -20.70 -4.38
CA SER A 28 7.65 -19.39 -3.85
C SER A 28 7.22 -19.62 -2.41
N PRO A 29 7.81 -18.93 -1.43
CA PRO A 29 7.31 -19.05 -0.06
C PRO A 29 5.81 -18.83 -0.13
N PRO A 30 5.01 -19.61 0.61
CA PRO A 30 3.58 -19.39 0.66
C PRO A 30 3.39 -17.90 0.94
N LEU A 31 2.62 -17.22 0.07
CA LEU A 31 2.19 -15.86 0.32
C LEU A 31 1.65 -15.88 1.73
N ASP A 32 2.31 -15.16 2.62
CA ASP A 32 1.79 -14.95 3.97
C ASP A 32 0.47 -14.20 3.77
N THR A 33 -0.61 -14.96 3.76
CA THR A 33 -1.98 -14.45 3.57
C THR A 33 -2.52 -13.82 4.85
N SER A 34 -1.71 -13.80 5.92
CA SER A 34 -2.01 -12.99 7.08
C SER A 34 -1.97 -11.54 6.64
N ALA A 35 -3.12 -10.85 6.65
CA ALA A 35 -3.15 -9.42 6.47
C ALA A 35 -2.14 -8.82 7.47
N PRO A 36 -1.25 -7.92 7.01
CA PRO A 36 -0.31 -7.30 7.94
C PRO A 36 -1.10 -6.70 9.10
N ALA A 37 -0.59 -6.91 10.31
CA ALA A 37 -1.23 -6.41 11.52
C ALA A 37 -1.44 -4.89 11.38
N SER A 38 -2.60 -4.42 11.82
CA SER A 38 -2.88 -2.98 11.83
C SER A 38 -1.94 -2.25 12.79
N ILE A 39 -1.80 -0.95 12.62
CA ILE A 39 -1.03 -0.11 13.58
C ILE A 39 -1.58 -0.28 15.00
N ALA A 40 -2.90 -0.38 15.15
CA ALA A 40 -3.53 -0.57 16.46
C ALA A 40 -3.16 -1.90 17.14
N ASP A 41 -2.76 -2.91 16.37
CA ASP A 41 -2.37 -4.22 16.89
C ASP A 41 -0.87 -4.29 17.26
N ARG A 42 -0.15 -3.17 17.08
CA ARG A 42 1.29 -3.10 17.35
C ARG A 42 1.54 -2.25 18.57
N SER A 43 2.30 -2.78 19.50
CA SER A 43 2.80 -1.99 20.61
C SER A 43 3.87 -1.03 20.09
N ALA A 44 3.51 0.23 19.90
CA ALA A 44 4.49 1.27 19.65
C ALA A 44 5.49 1.36 20.81
N SER A 45 6.75 1.71 20.50
CA SER A 45 7.73 1.89 21.55
C SER A 45 7.33 3.03 22.51
N PRO A 46 7.63 2.94 23.81
CA PRO A 46 7.34 4.05 24.75
C PRO A 46 7.91 5.39 24.28
N ALA A 47 9.06 5.37 23.59
CA ALA A 47 9.68 6.56 23.05
C ALA A 47 8.84 7.18 21.92
N LEU A 48 8.27 6.36 21.03
CA LEU A 48 7.39 6.84 19.95
C LEU A 48 6.10 7.40 20.51
N ILE A 49 5.49 6.76 21.51
CA ILE A 49 4.29 7.24 22.17
C ILE A 49 4.55 8.60 22.83
N ALA A 50 5.64 8.72 23.60
CA ALA A 50 6.01 9.98 24.25
C ALA A 50 6.28 11.08 23.23
N ALA A 51 6.96 10.77 22.11
CA ALA A 51 7.21 11.72 21.04
C ALA A 51 5.92 12.13 20.32
N ALA A 52 4.99 11.19 20.10
CA ALA A 52 3.68 11.49 19.53
C ALA A 52 2.86 12.43 20.42
N GLN A 53 2.86 12.19 21.74
CA GLN A 53 2.23 13.09 22.69
C GLN A 53 2.87 14.49 22.71
N ALA A 54 4.18 14.57 22.52
CA ALA A 54 4.92 15.83 22.53
C ALA A 54 4.67 16.70 21.27
N VAL A 55 4.32 16.11 20.11
CA VAL A 55 3.98 16.88 18.91
C VAL A 55 2.63 17.58 19.01
N GLY A 56 1.79 17.21 20.01
CA GLY A 56 0.52 17.88 20.29
C GLY A 56 -0.38 17.88 19.06
N PHE A 57 -0.59 16.70 18.46
CA PHE A 57 -1.47 16.60 17.30
C PHE A 57 -2.84 17.20 17.65
N HIS A 58 -3.21 18.25 16.94
CA HIS A 58 -4.54 18.84 17.02
C HIS A 58 -5.20 18.68 15.66
N PRO A 59 -6.34 17.98 15.59
CA PRO A 59 -7.06 17.89 14.33
C PRO A 59 -7.39 19.30 13.84
N THR A 60 -6.99 19.61 12.62
CA THR A 60 -7.22 20.93 12.01
C THR A 60 -8.68 21.11 11.59
N TYR A 61 -9.45 20.05 11.70
CA TYR A 61 -10.86 20.02 11.36
C TYR A 61 -11.70 20.31 12.60
N GLU A 62 -11.99 21.60 12.85
CA GLU A 62 -13.09 21.96 13.74
C GLU A 62 -14.40 21.72 12.99
N THR A 63 -15.23 20.88 13.57
CA THR A 63 -16.61 20.56 13.23
C THR A 63 -17.37 21.77 12.66
N GLY A 64 -17.52 21.85 11.36
CA GLY A 64 -18.24 22.96 10.74
C GLY A 64 -18.29 22.95 9.23
N VAL A 65 -17.39 22.30 8.58
CA VAL A 65 -17.58 21.92 7.16
C VAL A 65 -18.29 20.58 7.21
N GLY A 66 -19.54 20.55 6.81
CA GLY A 66 -20.40 19.40 6.99
C GLY A 66 -19.71 18.15 6.47
N ILE A 67 -19.54 17.18 7.37
CA ILE A 67 -19.38 15.80 6.97
C ILE A 67 -20.53 15.55 6.02
N ILE A 68 -20.23 15.31 4.75
CA ILE A 68 -21.25 14.99 3.74
C ILE A 68 -21.71 13.57 4.03
N GLU A 69 -22.30 13.34 5.21
CA GLU A 69 -22.80 12.03 5.61
C GLU A 69 -23.96 11.55 4.72
N ASN A 70 -24.55 12.42 3.92
CA ASN A 70 -25.76 12.11 3.14
C ASN A 70 -25.89 12.87 1.82
N GLU A 71 -24.86 13.41 1.24
CA GLU A 71 -24.98 13.84 -0.14
C GLU A 71 -25.08 12.56 -0.99
N PRO A 72 -26.18 12.37 -1.73
CA PRO A 72 -26.18 11.34 -2.77
C PRO A 72 -24.99 11.65 -3.66
N ALA A 73 -24.19 10.62 -3.96
CA ALA A 73 -23.11 10.76 -4.90
C ALA A 73 -23.63 11.60 -6.08
N SER A 74 -23.17 12.83 -6.18
CA SER A 74 -23.49 13.67 -7.34
C SER A 74 -23.07 12.84 -8.54
N ASP A 75 -23.97 12.64 -9.51
CA ASP A 75 -23.62 11.98 -10.78
C ASP A 75 -22.48 12.70 -11.50
N ALA A 76 -22.11 13.86 -11.04
CA ALA A 76 -20.95 14.63 -11.44
C ALA A 76 -19.84 14.50 -10.37
N VAL A 77 -19.22 13.32 -10.29
CA VAL A 77 -17.86 13.21 -9.70
C VAL A 77 -16.98 14.17 -10.49
N PRO A 78 -16.30 15.13 -9.85
CA PRO A 78 -15.36 16.00 -10.56
C PRO A 78 -14.40 15.10 -11.34
N PRO A 79 -14.05 15.42 -12.60
CA PRO A 79 -13.07 14.63 -13.31
C PRO A 79 -11.81 14.58 -12.46
N ALA A 80 -11.39 13.37 -12.10
CA ALA A 80 -10.15 13.18 -11.37
C ALA A 80 -9.05 13.95 -12.10
N ASN A 81 -8.17 14.59 -11.34
CA ASN A 81 -7.02 15.32 -11.86
C ASN A 81 -6.37 14.51 -13.00
N PRO A 82 -6.33 15.07 -14.25
CA PRO A 82 -5.82 14.35 -15.42
C PRO A 82 -4.33 13.96 -15.26
N ASP A 83 -3.62 14.66 -14.40
CA ASP A 83 -2.20 14.44 -14.16
C ASP A 83 -1.91 13.21 -13.28
N LEU A 84 -2.92 12.69 -12.56
CA LEU A 84 -2.79 11.44 -11.81
C LEU A 84 -2.55 10.24 -12.75
N LEU A 85 -1.97 9.17 -12.20
CA LEU A 85 -1.72 7.94 -12.97
C LEU A 85 -3.02 7.42 -13.60
N PRO A 86 -3.02 7.04 -14.88
CA PRO A 86 -4.24 6.66 -15.57
C PRO A 86 -4.82 5.33 -15.06
N VAL A 87 -6.16 5.27 -15.01
CA VAL A 87 -6.88 4.01 -14.82
C VAL A 87 -6.48 3.02 -15.91
N GLY A 88 -6.28 1.75 -15.55
CA GLY A 88 -5.77 0.70 -16.42
C GLY A 88 -4.25 0.56 -16.42
N SER A 89 -3.50 1.50 -15.84
CA SER A 89 -2.05 1.36 -15.68
C SER A 89 -1.69 0.47 -14.49
N THR A 90 -0.52 -0.17 -14.56
CA THR A 90 0.05 -0.89 -13.42
C THR A 90 0.47 0.12 -12.35
N ALA A 91 0.01 -0.08 -11.12
CA ALA A 91 0.43 0.72 -9.98
C ALA A 91 1.93 0.54 -9.71
N PRO A 92 2.72 1.62 -9.59
CA PRO A 92 4.11 1.52 -9.19
C PRO A 92 4.24 0.77 -7.86
N ASN A 93 5.14 -0.23 -7.82
CA ASN A 93 5.38 -0.94 -6.57
C ASN A 93 6.27 -0.12 -5.65
N PHE A 94 5.97 -0.14 -4.38
CA PHE A 94 6.79 0.49 -3.36
C PHE A 94 7.02 -0.42 -2.17
N THR A 95 8.05 -0.13 -1.40
CA THR A 95 8.26 -0.69 -0.06
C THR A 95 8.60 0.46 0.87
N LEU A 96 7.71 0.71 1.82
CA LEU A 96 7.81 1.78 2.81
C LEU A 96 7.73 1.22 4.21
N LYS A 97 8.08 2.03 5.20
CA LYS A 97 8.03 1.66 6.61
C LYS A 97 6.96 2.45 7.35
N THR A 98 6.41 1.83 8.37
CA THR A 98 5.59 2.53 9.36
C THR A 98 6.45 3.36 10.32
N PRO A 99 5.86 4.25 11.12
CA PRO A 99 6.55 4.94 12.22
C PRO A 99 7.29 4.01 13.17
N GLU A 100 6.78 2.78 13.37
CA GLU A 100 7.39 1.75 14.22
C GLU A 100 8.54 0.99 13.52
N GLY A 101 8.78 1.27 12.23
CA GLY A 101 9.87 0.69 11.44
C GLY A 101 9.52 -0.61 10.72
N GLN A 102 8.27 -1.07 10.76
CA GLN A 102 7.85 -2.26 10.02
C GLN A 102 7.69 -1.95 8.54
N SER A 103 8.24 -2.81 7.68
CA SER A 103 8.18 -2.65 6.23
C SER A 103 6.92 -3.28 5.65
N TYR A 104 6.34 -2.60 4.65
CA TYR A 104 5.23 -3.06 3.83
C TYR A 104 5.52 -2.79 2.37
N SER A 105 5.20 -3.75 1.51
CA SER A 105 5.28 -3.59 0.07
C SER A 105 3.90 -3.72 -0.56
N LEU A 106 3.58 -2.86 -1.53
CA LEU A 106 2.30 -2.97 -2.26
C LEU A 106 2.15 -4.35 -2.94
N SER A 107 3.25 -4.96 -3.36
CA SER A 107 3.22 -6.29 -3.99
C SER A 107 2.76 -7.42 -3.06
N GLU A 108 2.85 -7.23 -1.74
CA GLU A 108 2.37 -8.21 -0.74
C GLU A 108 0.84 -8.29 -0.69
N TYR A 109 0.17 -7.32 -1.27
CA TYR A 109 -1.30 -7.25 -1.34
C TYR A 109 -1.89 -7.78 -2.64
N ARG A 110 -1.09 -8.44 -3.49
CA ARG A 110 -1.64 -9.13 -4.66
C ARG A 110 -2.71 -10.12 -4.25
N GLY A 111 -3.79 -10.18 -5.03
CA GLY A 111 -4.99 -10.97 -4.68
C GLY A 111 -6.03 -10.19 -3.87
N LYS A 112 -5.75 -8.95 -3.46
CA LYS A 112 -6.71 -8.06 -2.78
C LYS A 112 -6.97 -6.80 -3.59
N ALA A 113 -8.15 -6.21 -3.42
CA ALA A 113 -8.38 -4.83 -3.79
C ALA A 113 -7.76 -3.93 -2.72
N VAL A 114 -6.93 -2.97 -3.15
CA VAL A 114 -6.16 -2.12 -2.24
C VAL A 114 -6.56 -0.66 -2.45
N LEU A 115 -6.94 0.03 -1.38
CA LEU A 115 -7.00 1.48 -1.34
C LEU A 115 -5.64 2.00 -0.87
N VAL A 116 -5.02 2.86 -1.67
CA VAL A 116 -3.83 3.63 -1.28
C VAL A 116 -4.24 5.08 -1.15
N GLU A 117 -4.11 5.61 0.05
CA GLU A 117 -4.32 7.02 0.39
C GLU A 117 -2.96 7.72 0.49
N PHE A 118 -2.83 8.88 -0.12
CA PHE A 118 -1.73 9.81 0.12
C PHE A 118 -2.27 10.97 0.95
N PHE A 119 -1.64 11.24 2.10
CA PHE A 119 -2.14 12.19 3.07
C PHE A 119 -1.05 13.02 3.74
N ALA A 120 -1.46 14.10 4.39
CA ALA A 120 -0.66 14.85 5.34
C ALA A 120 -1.46 15.06 6.64
N THR A 121 -0.81 15.03 7.80
CA THR A 121 -1.51 15.14 9.10
C THR A 121 -2.13 16.52 9.33
N TRP A 122 -1.56 17.55 8.74
CA TRP A 122 -2.04 18.93 8.82
C TRP A 122 -3.15 19.25 7.82
N CYS A 123 -3.42 18.37 6.85
CA CYS A 123 -4.40 18.63 5.80
C CYS A 123 -5.85 18.53 6.34
N PRO A 124 -6.68 19.58 6.25
CA PRO A 124 -8.06 19.54 6.75
C PRO A 124 -8.91 18.45 6.10
N HIS A 125 -8.81 18.28 4.79
CA HIS A 125 -9.56 17.28 4.05
C HIS A 125 -9.15 15.84 4.41
N CYS A 126 -7.85 15.58 4.70
CA CYS A 126 -7.41 14.28 5.21
C CYS A 126 -7.96 14.00 6.63
N ASN A 127 -8.00 15.05 7.46
CA ASN A 127 -8.60 14.94 8.78
C ASN A 127 -10.11 14.65 8.71
N ALA A 128 -10.81 15.23 7.73
CA ALA A 128 -12.23 14.95 7.49
C ALA A 128 -12.45 13.53 6.96
N GLU A 129 -11.59 13.04 6.06
CA GLU A 129 -11.71 11.72 5.44
C GLU A 129 -11.35 10.55 6.38
N ALA A 130 -10.42 10.76 7.32
CA ALA A 130 -9.92 9.71 8.20
C ALA A 130 -11.01 8.92 8.95
N PRO A 131 -12.05 9.54 9.58
CA PRO A 131 -13.15 8.81 10.21
C PRO A 131 -13.95 7.96 9.23
N HIS A 132 -14.12 8.41 7.98
CA HIS A 132 -14.82 7.71 6.91
C HIS A 132 -14.04 6.47 6.48
N LEU A 133 -12.74 6.61 6.20
CA LEU A 133 -11.86 5.48 5.86
C LEU A 133 -11.79 4.46 6.99
N ARG A 134 -11.76 4.88 8.25
CA ARG A 134 -11.87 3.98 9.41
C ARG A 134 -13.13 3.14 9.35
N LYS A 135 -14.28 3.78 9.15
CA LYS A 135 -15.61 3.13 9.09
C LYS A 135 -15.68 2.14 7.92
N ILE A 136 -15.26 2.56 6.74
CA ILE A 136 -15.24 1.70 5.54
C ILE A 136 -14.31 0.51 5.79
N TYR A 137 -13.07 0.75 6.24
CA TYR A 137 -12.13 -0.33 6.52
C TYR A 137 -12.68 -1.33 7.53
N ALA A 138 -13.32 -0.87 8.62
CA ALA A 138 -13.91 -1.75 9.63
C ALA A 138 -15.00 -2.65 9.06
N SER A 139 -15.77 -2.18 8.07
CA SER A 139 -16.89 -2.92 7.46
C SER A 139 -16.46 -3.97 6.42
N LEU A 140 -15.24 -3.86 5.88
CA LEU A 140 -14.77 -4.70 4.77
C LEU A 140 -13.98 -5.92 5.26
N SER A 141 -14.08 -7.03 4.49
CA SER A 141 -13.31 -8.25 4.76
C SER A 141 -11.83 -8.06 4.48
N LYS A 142 -10.98 -8.27 5.48
CA LYS A 142 -9.52 -8.16 5.35
C LYS A 142 -8.89 -9.25 4.46
N ALA A 143 -9.63 -10.32 4.16
CA ALA A 143 -9.21 -11.32 3.18
C ALA A 143 -9.24 -10.78 1.74
N THR A 144 -10.18 -9.85 1.45
CA THR A 144 -10.42 -9.33 0.09
C THR A 144 -9.90 -7.91 -0.10
N TYR A 145 -9.85 -7.11 0.97
CA TYR A 145 -9.53 -5.68 0.91
C TYR A 145 -8.37 -5.32 1.82
N ALA A 146 -7.60 -4.35 1.40
CA ALA A 146 -6.54 -3.77 2.21
C ALA A 146 -6.48 -2.24 2.00
N PHE A 147 -6.07 -1.52 3.03
CA PHE A 147 -5.84 -0.09 2.98
C PHE A 147 -4.39 0.19 3.37
N LEU A 148 -3.78 1.15 2.70
CA LEU A 148 -2.46 1.68 2.97
C LEU A 148 -2.54 3.20 2.96
N SER A 149 -2.19 3.85 4.06
CA SER A 149 -1.99 5.30 4.08
C SER A 149 -0.51 5.60 3.88
N VAL A 150 -0.20 6.50 2.97
CA VAL A 150 1.16 6.96 2.68
C VAL A 150 1.25 8.43 3.06
N ASN A 151 2.03 8.76 4.09
CA ASN A 151 2.34 10.15 4.38
C ASN A 151 3.29 10.68 3.33
N ALA A 152 2.82 11.63 2.57
CA ALA A 152 3.47 12.12 1.37
C ALA A 152 4.24 13.43 1.58
N ASP A 153 4.09 14.06 2.74
CA ASP A 153 4.65 15.39 3.04
C ASP A 153 5.98 15.34 3.81
N GLY A 154 6.54 14.16 4.02
CA GLY A 154 7.81 13.99 4.75
C GLY A 154 7.72 14.38 6.22
N GLU A 155 6.56 14.24 6.82
CA GLU A 155 6.33 14.51 8.24
C GLU A 155 7.06 13.52 9.15
N THR A 156 7.17 13.87 10.40
CA THR A 156 7.89 13.03 11.37
C THR A 156 7.08 11.78 11.74
N ALA A 157 7.77 10.69 12.03
CA ALA A 157 7.12 9.46 12.49
C ALA A 157 6.18 9.67 13.70
N PRO A 158 6.50 10.52 14.72
CA PRO A 158 5.58 10.82 15.79
C PRO A 158 4.29 11.51 15.34
N SER A 159 4.35 12.43 14.38
CA SER A 159 3.16 13.13 13.86
C SER A 159 2.22 12.16 13.14
N ILE A 160 2.79 11.30 12.29
CA ILE A 160 2.03 10.28 11.54
C ILE A 160 1.38 9.28 12.50
N TYR A 161 2.14 8.82 13.50
CA TYR A 161 1.61 7.92 14.53
C TYR A 161 0.45 8.58 15.29
N ALA A 162 0.63 9.84 15.72
CA ALA A 162 -0.39 10.58 16.47
C ALA A 162 -1.69 10.75 15.67
N PHE A 163 -1.60 11.03 14.36
CA PHE A 163 -2.75 11.10 13.47
C PHE A 163 -3.52 9.78 13.43
N HIS A 164 -2.81 8.67 13.16
CA HIS A 164 -3.43 7.36 13.08
C HIS A 164 -4.05 6.88 14.39
N ASP A 165 -3.36 7.13 15.50
CA ASP A 165 -3.85 6.79 16.85
C ASP A 165 -5.10 7.62 17.19
N TYR A 166 -5.06 8.93 16.91
CA TYR A 166 -6.19 9.84 17.18
C TYR A 166 -7.47 9.40 16.47
N TYR A 167 -7.38 9.07 15.17
CA TYR A 167 -8.54 8.63 14.39
C TYR A 167 -8.84 7.13 14.55
N GLY A 168 -8.00 6.36 15.24
CA GLY A 168 -8.17 4.92 15.43
C GLY A 168 -8.10 4.13 14.13
N LEU A 169 -7.21 4.53 13.21
CA LEU A 169 -7.03 3.87 11.92
C LEU A 169 -6.30 2.53 12.10
N GLN A 170 -6.90 1.46 11.62
CA GLN A 170 -6.44 0.08 11.82
C GLN A 170 -5.79 -0.52 10.56
N TYR A 171 -5.15 0.30 9.76
CA TYR A 171 -4.36 -0.08 8.60
C TYR A 171 -3.00 0.62 8.63
N PRO A 172 -1.99 0.15 7.89
CA PRO A 172 -0.65 0.70 7.98
C PRO A 172 -0.58 2.17 7.56
N ALA A 173 0.03 3.02 8.42
CA ALA A 173 0.55 4.31 8.02
C ALA A 173 1.98 4.15 7.54
N LEU A 174 2.29 4.58 6.34
CA LEU A 174 3.59 4.43 5.72
C LEU A 174 4.26 5.79 5.58
N VAL A 175 5.55 5.84 5.86
CA VAL A 175 6.34 7.06 5.73
C VAL A 175 7.01 7.06 4.36
N ASP A 176 6.64 8.00 3.49
CA ASP A 176 7.37 8.24 2.24
C ASP A 176 8.47 9.29 2.52
N PRO A 177 9.75 8.88 2.60
CA PRO A 177 10.81 9.79 2.99
C PRO A 177 10.94 10.94 2.00
N SER A 178 10.77 12.15 2.47
CA SER A 178 11.04 13.35 1.70
C SER A 178 12.40 13.93 2.02
N SER A 179 13.04 14.51 1.02
CA SER A 179 14.23 15.33 1.23
C SER A 179 13.93 16.72 1.81
N GLN A 180 12.66 17.11 1.81
CA GLN A 180 12.23 18.44 2.28
C GLN A 180 10.88 18.35 3.02
N PRO A 181 10.89 18.08 4.33
CA PRO A 181 9.67 18.06 5.13
C PRO A 181 8.90 19.38 5.05
N GLY A 182 7.58 19.32 4.98
CA GLY A 182 6.72 20.49 4.89
C GLY A 182 6.80 21.24 3.56
N SER A 183 7.37 20.60 2.55
CA SER A 183 7.49 21.18 1.21
C SER A 183 6.24 20.91 0.35
N PHE A 184 5.04 20.94 0.93
CA PHE A 184 3.84 21.11 0.14
C PHE A 184 3.91 22.50 -0.51
N SER A 185 4.85 22.62 -1.41
CA SER A 185 4.94 23.73 -2.32
C SER A 185 4.12 23.35 -3.56
N SER A 186 3.69 24.36 -4.29
CA SER A 186 3.15 24.32 -5.64
C SER A 186 3.97 23.48 -6.66
N GLN A 187 4.85 22.58 -6.22
CA GLN A 187 5.76 21.79 -7.04
C GLN A 187 5.62 20.28 -6.84
N GLY A 188 4.55 19.82 -6.18
CA GLY A 188 4.25 18.40 -6.04
C GLY A 188 4.70 17.75 -4.73
N ALA A 189 4.32 16.51 -4.56
CA ALA A 189 4.60 15.68 -3.40
C ALA A 189 6.09 15.52 -3.16
N ALA A 190 6.48 15.56 -1.91
CA ALA A 190 7.87 15.62 -1.51
C ALA A 190 8.57 14.25 -1.52
N GLY A 191 7.83 13.14 -1.44
CA GLY A 191 8.36 11.78 -1.38
C GLY A 191 8.57 11.14 -2.74
N LYS A 192 9.40 10.11 -2.78
CA LYS A 192 9.64 9.36 -4.02
C LYS A 192 8.39 8.65 -4.52
N VAL A 193 7.69 7.96 -3.62
CA VAL A 193 6.48 7.19 -3.97
C VAL A 193 5.37 8.13 -4.39
N SER A 194 5.17 9.22 -3.65
CA SER A 194 4.21 10.26 -3.98
C SER A 194 4.47 10.86 -5.36
N THR A 195 5.75 11.10 -5.70
CA THR A 195 6.15 11.59 -7.03
C THR A 195 5.85 10.55 -8.12
N GLU A 196 6.13 9.26 -7.88
CA GLU A 196 5.84 8.18 -8.82
C GLU A 196 4.32 8.03 -9.05
N TYR A 197 3.49 8.31 -8.03
CA TYR A 197 2.03 8.32 -8.11
C TYR A 197 1.46 9.66 -8.57
N LYS A 198 2.32 10.64 -8.87
CA LYS A 198 1.93 11.98 -9.35
C LYS A 198 0.97 12.70 -8.40
N VAL A 199 1.21 12.53 -7.11
CA VAL A 199 0.43 13.21 -6.06
C VAL A 199 0.82 14.68 -6.02
N ASP A 200 -0.15 15.57 -6.14
CA ASP A 200 0.00 17.02 -6.10
C ASP A 200 -0.98 17.72 -5.14
N SER A 201 -1.87 16.94 -4.53
CA SER A 201 -2.88 17.42 -3.57
C SER A 201 -3.19 16.33 -2.53
N TYR A 202 -3.83 16.72 -1.42
CA TYR A 202 -4.22 15.80 -0.35
C TYR A 202 -5.70 15.95 0.02
N PRO A 203 -6.39 14.83 0.32
CA PRO A 203 -5.95 13.46 0.09
C PRO A 203 -5.94 13.11 -1.40
N THR A 204 -5.05 12.23 -1.84
CA THR A 204 -5.13 11.57 -3.13
C THR A 204 -5.35 10.09 -2.93
N LEU A 205 -6.32 9.52 -3.62
CA LEU A 205 -6.76 8.15 -3.46
C LEU A 205 -6.58 7.34 -4.75
N TYR A 206 -6.06 6.12 -4.61
CA TYR A 206 -6.00 5.14 -5.69
C TYR A 206 -6.63 3.83 -5.22
N ILE A 207 -7.49 3.24 -6.06
CA ILE A 207 -7.97 1.87 -5.86
C ILE A 207 -7.30 0.97 -6.89
N ILE A 208 -6.68 -0.10 -6.39
CA ILE A 208 -5.84 -1.02 -7.15
C ILE A 208 -6.45 -2.42 -7.04
N ASN A 209 -6.65 -3.09 -8.16
CA ASN A 209 -7.24 -4.42 -8.20
C ASN A 209 -6.25 -5.53 -7.77
N PRO A 210 -6.71 -6.79 -7.59
CA PRO A 210 -5.87 -7.92 -7.19
C PRO A 210 -4.65 -8.18 -8.09
N LYS A 211 -4.69 -7.74 -9.36
CA LYS A 211 -3.57 -7.85 -10.31
C LYS A 211 -2.57 -6.70 -10.20
N GLY A 212 -2.87 -5.68 -9.41
CA GLY A 212 -2.04 -4.49 -9.24
C GLY A 212 -2.24 -3.42 -10.30
N VAL A 213 -3.41 -3.40 -10.91
CA VAL A 213 -3.82 -2.38 -11.88
C VAL A 213 -4.69 -1.35 -11.20
N ILE A 214 -4.45 -0.07 -11.45
CA ILE A 214 -5.27 1.03 -10.97
C ILE A 214 -6.64 0.95 -11.66
N THR A 215 -7.72 0.84 -10.87
CA THR A 215 -9.09 0.80 -11.38
C THR A 215 -9.85 2.08 -11.13
N TRP A 216 -9.43 2.86 -10.14
CA TRP A 216 -10.03 4.14 -9.81
C TRP A 216 -9.01 5.05 -9.11
N ARG A 217 -9.24 6.35 -9.19
CA ARG A 217 -8.40 7.38 -8.59
C ARG A 217 -9.19 8.65 -8.38
N SER A 218 -8.81 9.43 -7.38
CA SER A 218 -9.33 10.78 -7.15
C SER A 218 -8.38 11.58 -6.28
N ASP A 219 -8.56 12.89 -6.31
CA ASP A 219 -8.04 13.84 -5.34
C ASP A 219 -9.20 14.47 -4.56
N GLY A 220 -8.94 14.87 -3.31
CA GLY A 220 -9.94 15.36 -2.37
C GLY A 220 -10.81 14.26 -1.74
N GLU A 221 -11.63 14.68 -0.80
CA GLU A 221 -12.56 13.83 -0.06
C GLU A 221 -13.57 13.15 -1.00
N GLN A 222 -13.93 11.91 -0.68
CA GLN A 222 -14.86 11.13 -1.49
C GLN A 222 -15.99 10.54 -0.65
N PRO A 223 -17.23 10.47 -1.20
CA PRO A 223 -18.34 9.85 -0.51
C PRO A 223 -18.08 8.38 -0.17
N ASP A 224 -18.44 7.94 1.06
CA ASP A 224 -18.32 6.55 1.51
C ASP A 224 -18.88 5.55 0.50
N ALA A 225 -20.08 5.83 -0.04
CA ALA A 225 -20.76 4.94 -0.97
C ALA A 225 -19.96 4.73 -2.27
N LEU A 226 -19.33 5.79 -2.79
CA LEU A 226 -18.49 5.74 -3.98
C LEU A 226 -17.22 4.89 -3.71
N LEU A 227 -16.54 5.13 -2.60
CA LEU A 227 -15.33 4.37 -2.25
C LEU A 227 -15.64 2.87 -2.07
N VAL A 228 -16.75 2.55 -1.40
CA VAL A 228 -17.19 1.16 -1.23
C VAL A 228 -17.54 0.52 -2.58
N GLU A 229 -18.24 1.23 -3.45
CA GLU A 229 -18.60 0.75 -4.79
C GLU A 229 -17.35 0.47 -5.63
N GLU A 230 -16.41 1.41 -5.69
CA GLU A 230 -15.19 1.27 -6.47
C GLU A 230 -14.26 0.17 -5.92
N LEU A 231 -14.21 0.00 -4.61
CA LEU A 231 -13.50 -1.13 -3.98
C LEU A 231 -14.14 -2.48 -4.35
N HIS A 232 -15.48 -2.57 -4.36
CA HIS A 232 -16.17 -3.78 -4.78
C HIS A 232 -15.92 -4.08 -6.26
N LYS A 233 -15.99 -3.07 -7.14
CA LYS A 233 -15.66 -3.23 -8.56
C LYS A 233 -14.23 -3.73 -8.74
N ALA A 234 -13.27 -3.13 -8.05
CA ALA A 234 -11.87 -3.53 -8.11
C ALA A 234 -11.67 -4.99 -7.70
N ALA A 235 -12.33 -5.45 -6.64
CA ALA A 235 -12.20 -6.81 -6.13
C ALA A 235 -12.76 -7.88 -7.10
N THR A 236 -13.69 -7.52 -8.00
CA THR A 236 -14.28 -8.46 -8.98
C THR A 236 -13.47 -8.60 -10.27
N VAL A 237 -12.51 -7.72 -10.52
CA VAL A 237 -11.63 -7.78 -11.70
C VAL A 237 -10.53 -8.80 -11.47
N ALA A 238 -10.87 -10.08 -11.66
CA ALA A 238 -9.95 -11.22 -11.53
C ALA A 238 -8.96 -11.33 -12.71
#